data_6aff6eca0092976cab5d9cc33cd49c86
#
_entry.id   6aff6eca0092976cab5d9cc33cd49c86
#
_cell.length_a   1.000
_cell.length_b   1.000
_cell.length_c   1.000
_cell.angle_alpha   90.00
_cell.angle_beta   90.00
_cell.angle_gamma   90.00
#
_symmetry.space_group_name_H-M   'P 1'
#
loop_
_entity.id
_entity.type
_entity.pdbx_description
1 polymer ?
#
loop_
_entity_poly.entity_id
_entity_poly.type
_entity_poly.pdbx_seq_one_letter_code
_entity_poly.pdbx_strand_id
1 'polypeptide(L)'
;LCSLDADIDLSRDEFSVRGKGEKVRVVFLSPAAKNAIKAYLSKRGDMGDALFVAERKKSKDAVRLAPRAVQRLVKHYAVKAGITSKVSPHTLRHVFATDLLENGADLRSVQALLGHANIATTQVYTHVTDKHLREVHKAFHGKRRKA
;
A
#
# COMPACT_ATOMS: atom_id res chain seq x y z
N LEU A 1 4.61 3.71 2.84
CA LEU A 1 3.50 3.95 3.77
C LEU A 1 3.88 5.01 4.81
N CYS A 2 5.00 4.86 5.51
CA CYS A 2 5.42 5.81 6.55
C CYS A 2 5.78 7.22 6.06
N SER A 3 6.02 7.43 4.79
CA SER A 3 6.34 8.72 4.17
C SER A 3 5.15 9.41 3.50
N LEU A 4 3.96 8.85 3.62
CA LEU A 4 2.75 9.44 3.03
C LEU A 4 2.25 10.60 3.88
N ASP A 5 1.78 11.64 3.22
CA ASP A 5 1.15 12.80 3.82
C ASP A 5 -0.37 12.71 3.73
N ALA A 6 -1.07 13.44 4.59
CA ALA A 6 -2.52 13.35 4.74
C ALA A 6 -3.31 14.01 3.59
N ASP A 7 -2.64 14.77 2.73
CA ASP A 7 -3.19 15.49 1.59
C ASP A 7 -3.46 14.62 0.35
N ILE A 8 -3.41 13.29 0.49
CA ILE A 8 -3.70 12.38 -0.63
C ILE A 8 -5.15 12.53 -1.11
N ASP A 9 -5.32 12.60 -2.43
CA ASP A 9 -6.62 12.64 -3.07
C ASP A 9 -7.30 11.26 -3.03
N LEU A 10 -8.19 11.06 -2.07
CA LEU A 10 -8.99 9.84 -1.91
C LEU A 10 -10.21 9.76 -2.83
N SER A 11 -10.43 10.75 -3.70
CA SER A 11 -11.46 10.64 -4.75
C SER A 11 -11.03 9.69 -5.86
N ARG A 12 -9.72 9.62 -6.12
CA ARG A 12 -9.11 8.74 -7.12
C ARG A 12 -8.83 7.35 -6.55
N ASP A 13 -8.73 6.36 -7.45
CA ASP A 13 -8.32 4.99 -7.09
C ASP A 13 -6.79 4.82 -7.08
N GLU A 14 -6.07 5.86 -7.41
CA GLU A 14 -4.62 5.86 -7.52
C GLU A 14 -4.01 7.18 -7.07
N PHE A 15 -2.78 7.12 -6.59
CA PHE A 15 -1.96 8.30 -6.30
C PHE A 15 -0.49 7.97 -6.51
N SER A 16 0.31 9.02 -6.74
CA SER A 16 1.75 8.88 -6.94
C SER A 16 2.50 9.00 -5.63
N VAL A 17 3.46 8.11 -5.42
CA VAL A 17 4.37 8.17 -4.27
C VAL A 17 5.82 8.29 -4.72
N ARG A 18 6.60 9.14 -4.05
CA ARG A 18 8.04 9.19 -4.24
C ARG A 18 8.71 8.09 -3.41
N GLY A 19 9.45 7.24 -4.08
CA GLY A 19 10.23 6.18 -3.45
C GLY A 19 11.71 6.54 -3.29
N LYS A 20 12.52 5.57 -2.88
CA LYS A 20 13.97 5.72 -2.78
C LYS A 20 14.57 6.11 -4.14
N GLY A 21 15.43 7.13 -4.17
CA GLY A 21 16.06 7.66 -5.39
C GLY A 21 15.10 8.48 -6.26
N GLU A 22 14.16 9.20 -5.64
CA GLU A 22 13.17 10.11 -6.28
C GLU A 22 12.27 9.47 -7.34
N LYS A 23 12.26 8.16 -7.45
CA LYS A 23 11.40 7.44 -8.40
C LYS A 23 9.94 7.58 -7.99
N VAL A 24 9.14 8.17 -8.87
CA VAL A 24 7.69 8.26 -8.71
C VAL A 24 7.07 6.92 -9.07
N ARG A 25 6.14 6.45 -8.27
CA ARG A 25 5.39 5.21 -8.48
C ARG A 25 3.91 5.46 -8.27
N VAL A 26 3.09 4.89 -9.14
CA VAL A 26 1.65 4.88 -8.97
C VAL A 26 1.27 3.74 -8.01
N VAL A 27 0.43 4.06 -7.05
CA VAL A 27 -0.13 3.11 -6.07
C VAL A 27 -1.64 3.12 -6.22
N PHE A 28 -2.24 1.94 -6.28
CA PHE A 28 -3.68 1.77 -6.39
C PHE A 28 -4.31 1.48 -5.03
N LEU A 29 -5.44 2.10 -4.76
CA LEU A 29 -6.22 1.88 -3.55
C LEU A 29 -7.47 1.08 -3.86
N SER A 30 -7.68 -0.01 -3.14
CA SER A 30 -8.96 -0.70 -3.17
C SER A 30 -10.04 0.16 -2.47
N PRO A 31 -11.32 -0.01 -2.81
CA PRO A 31 -12.41 0.67 -2.11
C PRO A 31 -12.37 0.47 -0.59
N ALA A 32 -12.03 -0.74 -0.15
CA ALA A 32 -11.89 -1.06 1.27
C ALA A 32 -10.76 -0.24 1.93
N ALA A 33 -9.60 -0.11 1.27
CA ALA A 33 -8.49 0.69 1.77
C ALA A 33 -8.85 2.18 1.83
N LYS A 34 -9.52 2.71 0.80
CA LYS A 34 -10.01 4.11 0.78
C LYS A 34 -10.97 4.39 1.95
N ASN A 35 -11.94 3.51 2.16
CA ASN A 35 -12.90 3.65 3.24
C ASN A 35 -12.22 3.58 4.62
N ALA A 36 -11.26 2.67 4.79
CA ALA A 36 -10.48 2.56 6.03
C ALA A 36 -9.64 3.82 6.30
N ILE A 37 -9.01 4.40 5.27
CA ILE A 37 -8.24 5.65 5.39
C ILE A 37 -9.18 6.82 5.73
N LYS A 38 -10.32 6.95 5.06
CA LYS A 38 -11.32 7.99 5.37
C LYS A 38 -11.81 7.88 6.80
N ALA A 39 -12.17 6.68 7.26
CA ALA A 39 -12.63 6.44 8.62
C ALA A 39 -11.51 6.70 9.66
N TYR A 40 -10.26 6.44 9.33
CA TYR A 40 -9.12 6.77 10.16
C TYR A 40 -8.92 8.29 10.26
N LEU A 41 -8.90 9.00 9.13
CA LEU A 41 -8.72 10.45 9.09
C LEU A 41 -9.86 11.20 9.82
N SER A 42 -11.10 10.73 9.71
CA SER A 42 -12.24 11.35 10.42
C SER A 42 -12.17 11.24 11.94
N LYS A 43 -11.41 10.28 12.46
CA LYS A 43 -11.20 10.08 13.89
C LYS A 43 -9.95 10.78 14.43
N ARG A 44 -9.09 11.30 13.55
CA ARG A 44 -7.92 12.06 13.96
C ARG A 44 -8.31 13.43 14.48
N GLY A 45 -7.72 13.81 15.61
CA GLY A 45 -7.90 15.14 16.20
C GLY A 45 -6.65 16.02 16.14
N ASP A 46 -5.61 15.58 15.41
CA ASP A 46 -4.36 16.30 15.25
C ASP A 46 -4.27 16.98 13.87
N MET A 47 -3.38 17.98 13.76
CA MET A 47 -3.13 18.75 12.52
C MET A 47 -1.82 18.34 11.82
N GLY A 48 -1.30 17.15 12.13
CA GLY A 48 -0.03 16.69 11.57
C GLY A 48 -0.13 16.31 10.09
N ASP A 49 0.91 16.64 9.31
CA ASP A 49 0.96 16.39 7.87
C ASP A 49 1.08 14.91 7.49
N ALA A 50 1.57 14.07 8.40
CA ALA A 50 1.73 12.64 8.13
C ALA A 50 0.38 11.94 7.99
N LEU A 51 0.21 11.10 6.96
CA LEU A 51 -1.01 10.30 6.79
C LEU A 51 -1.22 9.36 7.99
N PHE A 52 -0.18 8.67 8.43
CA PHE A 52 -0.25 7.77 9.58
C PHE A 52 0.62 8.27 10.72
N VAL A 53 0.03 8.39 11.88
CA VAL A 53 0.67 8.87 13.09
C VAL A 53 0.72 7.80 14.17
N ALA A 54 1.75 7.87 15.01
CA ALA A 54 1.87 7.03 16.20
C ALA A 54 1.04 7.65 17.33
N GLU A 55 0.15 6.87 17.93
CA GLU A 55 -0.58 7.28 19.09
C GLU A 55 0.37 7.36 20.31
N ARG A 56 0.54 8.55 20.86
CA ARG A 56 1.33 8.79 22.07
C ARG A 56 0.41 9.25 23.20
N LYS A 57 0.33 8.48 24.27
CA LYS A 57 -0.53 8.75 25.44
C LYS A 57 -0.24 10.08 26.15
N LYS A 58 0.90 10.74 25.90
CA LYS A 58 1.37 11.92 26.66
C LYS A 58 1.71 13.14 25.80
N SER A 59 1.53 13.10 24.49
CA SER A 59 1.82 14.25 23.62
C SER A 59 0.69 14.45 22.63
N LYS A 60 0.28 15.72 22.47
CA LYS A 60 -0.67 16.15 21.42
C LYS A 60 0.00 16.23 20.05
N ASP A 61 1.33 16.07 19.97
CA ASP A 61 2.04 16.18 18.73
C ASP A 61 1.87 14.91 17.91
N ALA A 62 1.43 15.09 16.67
CA ALA A 62 1.30 14.02 15.71
C ALA A 62 2.70 13.59 15.23
N VAL A 63 3.16 12.43 15.68
CA VAL A 63 4.45 11.88 15.25
C VAL A 63 4.22 10.85 14.16
N ARG A 64 4.86 11.04 13.02
CA ARG A 64 4.82 10.13 11.88
C ARG A 64 5.10 8.69 12.30
N LEU A 65 4.30 7.75 11.78
CA LEU A 65 4.45 6.33 12.10
C LEU A 65 5.80 5.79 11.59
N ALA A 66 6.58 5.18 12.48
CA ALA A 66 7.87 4.61 12.13
C ALA A 66 7.74 3.20 11.51
N PRO A 67 8.66 2.78 10.61
CA PRO A 67 8.62 1.45 9.99
C PRO A 67 8.54 0.28 10.99
N ARG A 68 9.23 0.39 12.13
CA ARG A 68 9.15 -0.62 13.21
C ARG A 68 7.76 -0.72 13.83
N ALA A 69 7.00 0.37 13.87
CA ALA A 69 5.63 0.34 14.37
C ALA A 69 4.72 -0.42 13.40
N VAL A 70 4.88 -0.23 12.08
CA VAL A 70 4.16 -1.00 11.06
C VAL A 70 4.48 -2.50 11.18
N GLN A 71 5.75 -2.87 11.37
CA GLN A 71 6.13 -4.27 11.58
C GLN A 71 5.45 -4.87 12.81
N ARG A 72 5.39 -4.12 13.92
CA ARG A 72 4.69 -4.56 15.14
C ARG A 72 3.19 -4.72 14.93
N LEU A 73 2.56 -3.79 14.22
CA LEU A 73 1.13 -3.86 13.88
C LEU A 73 0.82 -5.10 13.05
N VAL A 74 1.60 -5.36 11.99
CA VAL A 74 1.43 -6.55 11.14
C VAL A 74 1.57 -7.82 11.99
N LYS A 75 2.60 -7.91 12.83
CA LYS A 75 2.79 -9.05 13.73
C LYS A 75 1.63 -9.21 14.72
N HIS A 76 1.18 -8.11 15.32
CA HIS A 76 0.06 -8.12 16.27
C HIS A 76 -1.21 -8.71 15.64
N TYR A 77 -1.59 -8.21 14.47
CA TYR A 77 -2.79 -8.69 13.78
C TYR A 77 -2.65 -10.09 13.21
N ALA A 78 -1.46 -10.51 12.80
CA ALA A 78 -1.20 -11.89 12.42
C ALA A 78 -1.46 -12.86 13.57
N VAL A 79 -0.93 -12.55 14.76
CA VAL A 79 -1.17 -13.35 15.98
C VAL A 79 -2.66 -13.35 16.34
N LYS A 80 -3.31 -12.19 16.28
CA LYS A 80 -4.75 -12.07 16.55
C LYS A 80 -5.62 -12.87 15.57
N ALA A 81 -5.15 -13.03 14.34
CA ALA A 81 -5.77 -13.86 13.31
C ALA A 81 -5.42 -15.36 13.42
N GLY A 82 -4.69 -15.77 14.46
CA GLY A 82 -4.29 -17.16 14.65
C GLY A 82 -3.14 -17.63 13.75
N ILE A 83 -2.45 -16.71 13.08
CA ILE A 83 -1.32 -17.04 12.19
C ILE A 83 -0.07 -17.22 13.04
N THR A 84 0.44 -18.45 13.15
CA THR A 84 1.60 -18.81 13.95
C THR A 84 2.94 -18.53 13.26
N SER A 85 2.93 -18.46 11.93
CA SER A 85 4.11 -18.16 11.14
C SER A 85 4.56 -16.70 11.29
N LYS A 86 5.84 -16.45 11.05
CA LYS A 86 6.39 -15.08 11.09
C LYS A 86 5.86 -14.25 9.92
N VAL A 87 5.00 -13.27 10.21
CA VAL A 87 4.44 -12.35 9.21
C VAL A 87 5.10 -10.96 9.35
N SER A 88 5.44 -10.37 8.21
CA SER A 88 6.04 -9.05 8.11
C SER A 88 5.42 -8.27 6.94
N PRO A 89 5.65 -6.95 6.80
CA PRO A 89 5.23 -6.21 5.60
C PRO A 89 5.77 -6.80 4.29
N HIS A 90 6.97 -7.39 4.31
CA HIS A 90 7.53 -8.11 3.15
C HIS A 90 6.74 -9.38 2.82
N THR A 91 6.29 -10.10 3.85
CA THR A 91 5.42 -11.27 3.66
C THR A 91 4.11 -10.89 3.00
N LEU A 92 3.46 -9.80 3.45
CA LEU A 92 2.23 -9.29 2.83
C LEU A 92 2.46 -8.92 1.36
N ARG A 93 3.58 -8.28 1.06
CA ARG A 93 3.96 -7.92 -0.31
C ARG A 93 4.18 -9.17 -1.18
N HIS A 94 4.81 -10.20 -0.64
CA HIS A 94 5.02 -11.46 -1.33
C HIS A 94 3.69 -12.18 -1.62
N VAL A 95 2.82 -12.28 -0.62
CA VAL A 95 1.47 -12.86 -0.78
C VAL A 95 0.67 -12.10 -1.83
N PHE A 96 0.71 -10.76 -1.82
CA PHE A 96 0.05 -9.94 -2.84
C PHE A 96 0.55 -10.27 -4.25
N ALA A 97 1.89 -10.37 -4.43
CA ALA A 97 2.48 -10.73 -5.72
C ALA A 97 2.05 -12.13 -6.19
N THR A 98 2.07 -13.09 -5.27
CA THR A 98 1.67 -14.48 -5.54
C THR A 98 0.19 -14.56 -5.91
N ASP A 99 -0.68 -13.87 -5.17
CA ASP A 99 -2.12 -13.81 -5.45
C ASP A 99 -2.41 -13.26 -6.86
N LEU A 100 -1.72 -12.19 -7.26
CA LEU A 100 -1.85 -11.63 -8.61
C LEU A 100 -1.42 -12.63 -9.69
N LEU A 101 -0.26 -13.28 -9.51
CA LEU A 101 0.28 -14.25 -10.47
C LEU A 101 -0.61 -15.50 -10.57
N GLU A 102 -1.08 -16.04 -9.45
CA GLU A 102 -1.98 -17.20 -9.41
C GLU A 102 -3.34 -16.91 -10.08
N ASN A 103 -3.77 -15.65 -10.07
CA ASN A 103 -4.97 -15.20 -10.76
C ASN A 103 -4.72 -14.81 -12.24
N GLY A 104 -3.53 -15.04 -12.78
CA GLY A 104 -3.21 -14.89 -14.20
C GLY A 104 -2.63 -13.54 -14.60
N ALA A 105 -2.22 -12.70 -13.63
CA ALA A 105 -1.50 -11.48 -13.95
C ALA A 105 -0.09 -11.82 -14.50
N ASP A 106 0.35 -11.09 -15.52
CA ASP A 106 1.68 -11.29 -16.05
C ASP A 106 2.78 -10.77 -15.10
N LEU A 107 3.94 -11.41 -15.12
CA LEU A 107 5.04 -11.11 -14.21
C LEU A 107 5.54 -9.66 -14.31
N ARG A 108 5.54 -9.06 -15.50
CA ARG A 108 6.01 -7.68 -15.71
C ARG A 108 5.05 -6.68 -15.06
N SER A 109 3.74 -6.89 -15.21
CA SER A 109 2.72 -6.09 -14.55
C SER A 109 2.84 -6.16 -13.03
N VAL A 110 3.06 -7.36 -12.48
CA VAL A 110 3.28 -7.55 -11.04
C VAL A 110 4.56 -6.85 -10.57
N GLN A 111 5.65 -6.97 -11.31
CA GLN A 111 6.90 -6.27 -11.01
C GLN A 111 6.73 -4.75 -11.01
N ALA A 112 5.99 -4.20 -11.99
CA ALA A 112 5.70 -2.77 -12.06
C ALA A 112 4.83 -2.30 -10.88
N LEU A 113 3.77 -3.03 -10.53
CA LEU A 113 2.94 -2.75 -9.35
C LEU A 113 3.74 -2.76 -8.05
N LEU A 114 4.67 -3.69 -7.92
CA LEU A 114 5.55 -3.75 -6.76
C LEU A 114 6.66 -2.70 -6.81
N GLY A 115 6.93 -2.09 -7.96
CA GLY A 115 8.00 -1.12 -8.13
C GLY A 115 9.39 -1.71 -7.94
N HIS A 116 9.62 -2.93 -8.41
CA HIS A 116 10.94 -3.53 -8.44
C HIS A 116 11.81 -2.80 -9.48
N ALA A 117 12.87 -2.16 -9.02
CA ALA A 117 13.65 -1.16 -9.71
C ALA A 117 14.69 -1.73 -10.69
N ASN A 118 14.37 -2.70 -11.51
CA ASN A 118 15.32 -3.16 -12.52
C ASN A 118 14.71 -3.17 -13.92
N ILE A 119 14.16 -2.03 -14.34
CA ILE A 119 13.89 -1.77 -15.75
C ILE A 119 14.31 -0.33 -16.04
N ALA A 120 15.50 -0.20 -16.61
CA ALA A 120 15.97 1.02 -17.25
C ALA A 120 15.13 1.27 -18.51
N THR A 121 13.96 1.88 -18.38
CA THR A 121 13.20 2.53 -19.45
C THR A 121 11.91 3.15 -18.91
N THR A 122 12.04 4.20 -18.12
CA THR A 122 10.89 4.81 -17.43
C THR A 122 10.19 5.90 -18.27
N GLN A 123 10.59 6.19 -19.50
CA GLN A 123 10.04 7.33 -20.25
C GLN A 123 8.97 7.00 -21.32
N VAL A 124 8.80 5.75 -21.74
CA VAL A 124 7.86 5.37 -22.80
C VAL A 124 6.58 4.69 -22.28
N TYR A 125 6.56 4.28 -21.00
CA TYR A 125 5.51 3.42 -20.46
C TYR A 125 4.46 4.11 -19.57
N THR A 126 4.57 5.41 -19.27
CA THR A 126 3.77 6.05 -18.23
C THR A 126 2.25 6.06 -18.49
N HIS A 127 1.80 6.28 -19.70
CA HIS A 127 0.34 6.38 -19.97
C HIS A 127 -0.35 5.04 -20.28
N VAL A 128 0.31 4.15 -21.00
CA VAL A 128 -0.25 2.83 -21.36
C VAL A 128 -0.14 1.86 -20.18
N THR A 129 0.96 1.96 -19.44
CA THR A 129 1.26 1.10 -18.28
C THR A 129 0.28 1.33 -17.14
N ASP A 130 -0.09 2.58 -16.84
CA ASP A 130 -0.97 2.91 -15.70
C ASP A 130 -2.39 2.35 -15.90
N LYS A 131 -2.93 2.46 -17.11
CA LYS A 131 -4.25 1.88 -17.43
C LYS A 131 -4.23 0.36 -17.31
N HIS A 132 -3.23 -0.28 -17.89
CA HIS A 132 -3.07 -1.74 -17.83
C HIS A 132 -2.83 -2.24 -16.40
N LEU A 133 -1.97 -1.58 -15.64
CA LEU A 133 -1.72 -1.90 -14.23
C LEU A 133 -2.98 -1.75 -13.37
N ARG A 134 -3.80 -0.73 -13.64
CA ARG A 134 -5.09 -0.55 -12.97
C ARG A 134 -6.06 -1.70 -13.29
N GLU A 135 -6.12 -2.11 -14.54
CA GLU A 135 -6.95 -3.22 -15.00
C GLU A 135 -6.50 -4.55 -14.36
N VAL A 136 -5.20 -4.81 -14.32
CA VAL A 136 -4.61 -5.98 -13.65
C VAL A 136 -4.93 -5.96 -12.16
N HIS A 137 -4.73 -4.83 -11.47
CA HIS A 137 -5.06 -4.70 -10.06
C HIS A 137 -6.55 -4.95 -9.80
N LYS A 138 -7.46 -4.35 -10.59
CA LYS A 138 -8.91 -4.55 -10.45
C LYS A 138 -9.35 -5.98 -10.80
N ALA A 139 -8.71 -6.59 -11.80
CA ALA A 139 -9.07 -7.93 -12.27
C ALA A 139 -8.62 -9.05 -11.31
N PHE A 140 -7.47 -8.88 -10.66
CA PHE A 140 -6.79 -9.98 -9.97
C PHE A 140 -6.64 -9.79 -8.47
N HIS A 141 -6.70 -8.54 -7.95
CA HIS A 141 -6.62 -8.31 -6.52
C HIS A 141 -7.99 -8.35 -5.84
N GLY A 142 -8.11 -9.18 -4.81
CA GLY A 142 -9.34 -9.26 -4.01
C GLY A 142 -10.46 -10.13 -4.58
N LYS A 143 -10.21 -10.89 -5.64
CA LYS A 143 -11.13 -11.97 -6.01
C LYS A 143 -11.07 -13.03 -4.91
N ARG A 144 -12.11 -13.02 -4.04
CA ARG A 144 -12.30 -14.13 -3.09
C ARG A 144 -12.33 -15.43 -3.89
N ARG A 145 -11.45 -16.37 -3.59
CA ARG A 145 -11.64 -17.76 -3.98
C ARG A 145 -13.03 -18.18 -3.50
N LYS A 146 -13.94 -18.41 -4.41
CA LYS A 146 -15.12 -19.20 -4.09
C LYS A 146 -14.57 -20.57 -3.73
N ALA A 147 -14.65 -20.90 -2.45
CA ALA A 147 -14.41 -22.23 -1.98
C ALA A 147 -15.42 -23.19 -2.63
#